data_d405788db494718cddf36789d138f9b1
#
_entry.id   d405788db494718cddf36789d138f9b1
#
_cell.length_a   1.000
_cell.length_b   1.000
_cell.length_c   1.000
_cell.angle_alpha   90.00
_cell.angle_beta   90.00
_cell.angle_gamma   90.00
#
_symmetry.space_group_name_H-M   'P 1'
#
loop_
_entity.id
_entity.type
_entity.pdbx_description
1 polymer ?
#
loop_
_entity_poly.entity_id
_entity_poly.type
_entity_poly.pdbx_seq_one_letter_code
_entity_poly.pdbx_strand_id
1 'polypeptide(L)'
;FTEQVAASEGKELCLTICRDGQTFDVTVTPQQNTEGVYKLGIWIRDNAQGVGTMTYLDEKNGFGALGHGINDTDTADLMEVQSGSLYKTKIVNIRKGISGTPGELTGVIDYKKENRIGAISINSVEGIFGTLSQEEADEIQGEALPVGLKQEVKKGEAQILSCLEEDGAPQLYTIEIKALHLDHDNINRGIEIQVTDERLLEKTGGIVQGLSLIHI
;
A
#
# COMPACT_ATOMS: atom_id res chain seq x y z
N PHE A 1 6.91 10.83 -22.10
CA PHE A 1 5.91 11.88 -22.33
C PHE A 1 6.57 13.28 -22.31
N THR A 2 7.22 13.71 -21.22
CA THR A 2 7.88 15.03 -21.09
C THR A 2 8.91 15.30 -22.18
N GLU A 3 9.68 14.30 -22.57
CA GLU A 3 10.64 14.40 -23.68
C GLU A 3 9.95 14.67 -25.01
N GLN A 4 8.82 14.02 -25.29
CA GLN A 4 8.04 14.22 -26.52
C GLN A 4 7.42 15.62 -26.56
N VAL A 5 6.92 16.12 -25.40
CA VAL A 5 6.41 17.48 -25.30
C VAL A 5 7.52 18.51 -25.55
N ALA A 6 8.69 18.33 -24.96
CA ALA A 6 9.85 19.20 -25.21
C ALA A 6 10.31 19.17 -26.66
N ALA A 7 10.37 17.97 -27.27
CA ALA A 7 10.79 17.77 -28.65
C ALA A 7 9.79 18.28 -29.68
N SER A 8 8.55 18.59 -29.30
CA SER A 8 7.55 19.16 -30.20
C SER A 8 7.85 20.60 -30.63
N GLU A 9 8.73 21.30 -29.87
CA GLU A 9 9.09 22.71 -30.10
C GLU A 9 7.86 23.63 -30.23
N GLY A 10 6.79 23.33 -29.46
CA GLY A 10 5.54 24.08 -29.46
C GLY A 10 4.57 23.74 -30.60
N LYS A 11 4.85 22.70 -31.38
CA LYS A 11 3.89 22.19 -32.37
C LYS A 11 2.77 21.43 -31.70
N GLU A 12 1.62 21.39 -32.35
CA GLU A 12 0.47 20.64 -31.90
C GLU A 12 0.79 19.16 -31.72
N LEU A 13 0.32 18.60 -30.60
CA LEU A 13 0.40 17.18 -30.27
C LEU A 13 -1.01 16.61 -30.16
N CYS A 14 -1.22 15.43 -30.74
CA CYS A 14 -2.43 14.64 -30.52
C CYS A 14 -2.19 13.69 -29.37
N LEU A 15 -2.98 13.79 -28.31
CA LEU A 15 -2.96 12.91 -27.15
C LEU A 15 -4.21 12.03 -27.15
N THR A 16 -4.02 10.73 -27.09
CA THR A 16 -5.11 9.78 -26.83
C THR A 16 -5.32 9.67 -25.33
N ILE A 17 -6.49 10.06 -24.84
CA ILE A 17 -6.86 10.08 -23.43
C ILE A 17 -7.91 9.01 -23.17
N CYS A 18 -7.74 8.26 -22.08
CA CYS A 18 -8.77 7.40 -21.53
C CYS A 18 -9.35 8.08 -20.29
N ARG A 19 -10.67 8.29 -20.25
CA ARG A 19 -11.41 8.84 -19.12
C ARG A 19 -12.71 8.07 -18.95
N ASP A 20 -12.97 7.57 -17.75
CA ASP A 20 -14.17 6.76 -17.45
C ASP A 20 -14.35 5.57 -18.42
N GLY A 21 -13.24 4.91 -18.78
CA GLY A 21 -13.22 3.80 -19.73
C GLY A 21 -13.45 4.22 -21.21
N GLN A 22 -13.62 5.49 -21.51
CA GLN A 22 -13.77 6.00 -22.88
C GLN A 22 -12.46 6.60 -23.38
N THR A 23 -12.09 6.20 -24.61
CA THR A 23 -10.89 6.71 -25.27
C THR A 23 -11.26 7.76 -26.30
N PHE A 24 -10.58 8.89 -26.28
CA PHE A 24 -10.76 9.99 -27.23
C PHE A 24 -9.46 10.74 -27.45
N ASP A 25 -9.34 11.39 -28.61
CA ASP A 25 -8.17 12.18 -28.98
C ASP A 25 -8.38 13.65 -28.65
N VAL A 26 -7.33 14.28 -28.13
CA VAL A 26 -7.29 15.72 -27.82
C VAL A 26 -6.06 16.34 -28.46
N THR A 27 -6.25 17.43 -29.18
CA THR A 27 -5.13 18.22 -29.71
C THR A 27 -4.74 19.29 -28.69
N VAL A 28 -3.46 19.36 -28.36
CA VAL A 28 -2.89 20.29 -27.38
C VAL A 28 -1.66 20.97 -27.96
N THR A 29 -1.45 22.23 -27.59
CA THR A 29 -0.26 23.00 -28.02
C THR A 29 0.60 23.34 -26.80
N PRO A 30 1.82 22.81 -26.68
CA PRO A 30 2.73 23.13 -25.59
C PRO A 30 3.09 24.62 -25.59
N GLN A 31 3.17 25.20 -24.41
CA GLN A 31 3.58 26.60 -24.21
C GLN A 31 4.99 26.64 -23.63
N GLN A 32 5.78 27.62 -24.06
CA GLN A 32 7.12 27.84 -23.52
C GLN A 32 7.04 28.50 -22.15
N ASN A 33 7.69 27.95 -21.15
CA ASN A 33 7.81 28.56 -19.82
C ASN A 33 8.92 29.64 -19.81
N THR A 34 9.12 30.28 -18.67
CA THR A 34 10.14 31.33 -18.48
C THR A 34 11.58 30.85 -18.66
N GLU A 35 11.82 29.54 -18.60
CA GLU A 35 13.12 28.90 -18.80
C GLU A 35 13.33 28.43 -20.24
N GLY A 36 12.39 28.72 -21.14
CA GLY A 36 12.47 28.33 -22.54
C GLY A 36 12.06 26.88 -22.82
N VAL A 37 11.49 26.15 -21.83
CA VAL A 37 11.09 24.75 -21.96
C VAL A 37 9.63 24.66 -22.31
N TYR A 38 9.27 23.85 -23.33
CA TYR A 38 7.90 23.59 -23.71
C TYR A 38 7.19 22.64 -22.75
N LYS A 39 6.04 23.07 -22.22
CA LYS A 39 5.20 22.33 -21.24
C LYS A 39 3.72 22.44 -21.61
N LEU A 40 2.92 21.46 -21.17
CA LEU A 40 1.46 21.49 -21.34
C LEU A 40 0.72 22.11 -20.15
N GLY A 41 1.43 22.41 -19.05
CA GLY A 41 0.80 22.96 -17.84
C GLY A 41 -0.11 21.97 -17.12
N ILE A 42 0.12 20.67 -17.31
CA ILE A 42 -0.60 19.58 -16.64
C ILE A 42 0.33 18.84 -15.67
N TRP A 43 -0.25 18.30 -14.64
CA TRP A 43 0.45 17.37 -13.75
C TRP A 43 0.23 15.94 -14.25
N ILE A 44 1.31 15.17 -14.34
CA ILE A 44 1.27 13.77 -14.74
C ILE A 44 1.93 12.93 -13.66
N ARG A 45 1.28 11.86 -13.29
CA ARG A 45 1.84 10.80 -12.46
C ARG A 45 1.96 9.55 -13.31
N ASP A 46 3.17 9.12 -13.53
CA ASP A 46 3.48 7.90 -14.29
C ASP A 46 3.72 6.70 -13.34
N ASN A 47 3.75 6.98 -12.03
CA ASN A 47 4.11 5.97 -11.05
C ASN A 47 3.54 6.35 -9.67
N ALA A 48 2.96 5.38 -8.98
CA ALA A 48 2.60 5.45 -7.57
C ALA A 48 3.53 4.55 -6.77
N GLN A 49 4.05 5.05 -5.67
CA GLN A 49 4.96 4.33 -4.79
C GLN A 49 4.44 4.39 -3.36
N GLY A 50 4.61 3.31 -2.61
CA GLY A 50 4.23 3.27 -1.21
C GLY A 50 4.90 2.11 -0.50
N VAL A 51 5.02 2.23 0.81
CA VAL A 51 5.43 1.17 1.71
C VAL A 51 4.18 0.65 2.40
N GLY A 52 4.05 -0.66 2.49
CA GLY A 52 2.89 -1.28 3.10
C GLY A 52 3.19 -2.68 3.61
N THR A 53 2.19 -3.30 4.19
CA THR A 53 2.28 -4.64 4.76
C THR A 53 1.49 -5.62 3.92
N MET A 54 2.15 -6.72 3.55
CA MET A 54 1.46 -7.88 3.00
C MET A 54 0.70 -8.56 4.15
N THR A 55 -0.61 -8.71 3.97
CA THR A 55 -1.52 -9.21 5.00
C THR A 55 -1.60 -10.73 4.99
N TYR A 56 -1.59 -11.34 3.81
CA TYR A 56 -1.64 -12.78 3.64
C TYR A 56 -0.97 -13.22 2.34
N LEU A 57 -0.60 -14.48 2.31
CA LEU A 57 -0.17 -15.23 1.13
C LEU A 57 -0.99 -16.52 1.09
N ASP A 58 -1.54 -16.85 -0.06
CA ASP A 58 -2.30 -18.09 -0.28
C ASP A 58 -1.43 -19.22 -0.89
N GLU A 59 -1.99 -20.43 -0.96
CA GLU A 59 -1.32 -21.61 -1.49
C GLU A 59 -0.94 -21.52 -2.98
N LYS A 60 -1.45 -20.51 -3.69
CA LYS A 60 -1.18 -20.27 -5.12
C LYS A 60 -0.27 -19.08 -5.35
N ASN A 61 0.43 -18.65 -4.31
CA ASN A 61 1.26 -17.45 -4.28
C ASN A 61 0.49 -16.14 -4.51
N GLY A 62 -0.83 -16.17 -4.39
CA GLY A 62 -1.66 -14.98 -4.38
C GLY A 62 -1.51 -14.24 -3.07
N PHE A 63 -1.30 -12.93 -3.11
CA PHE A 63 -1.20 -12.11 -1.91
C PHE A 63 -2.25 -11.00 -1.86
N GLY A 64 -2.61 -10.59 -0.65
CA GLY A 64 -3.30 -9.35 -0.36
C GLY A 64 -2.46 -8.48 0.57
N ALA A 65 -2.52 -7.16 0.36
CA ALA A 65 -1.77 -6.20 1.15
C ALA A 65 -2.52 -4.90 1.35
N LEU A 66 -2.10 -4.10 2.31
CA LEU A 66 -2.57 -2.78 2.74
C LEU A 66 -3.90 -2.78 3.50
N GLY A 67 -4.93 -3.51 3.08
CA GLY A 67 -6.29 -3.41 3.65
C GLY A 67 -7.06 -2.14 3.24
N HIS A 68 -6.53 -1.37 2.29
CA HIS A 68 -7.14 -0.20 1.63
C HIS A 68 -6.50 0.02 0.27
N GLY A 69 -7.18 0.70 -0.62
CA GLY A 69 -6.64 1.02 -1.93
C GLY A 69 -5.54 2.09 -1.90
N ILE A 70 -4.78 2.14 -2.99
CA ILE A 70 -3.85 3.23 -3.26
C ILE A 70 -4.66 4.32 -3.97
N ASN A 71 -4.75 5.47 -3.33
CA ASN A 71 -5.50 6.62 -3.84
C ASN A 71 -4.55 7.71 -4.33
N ASP A 72 -5.01 8.48 -5.29
CA ASP A 72 -4.33 9.71 -5.69
C ASP A 72 -4.37 10.71 -4.52
N THR A 73 -3.22 11.32 -4.21
CA THR A 73 -3.10 12.22 -3.05
C THR A 73 -3.78 13.57 -3.23
N ASP A 74 -4.04 13.98 -4.48
CA ASP A 74 -4.65 15.27 -4.77
C ASP A 74 -6.17 15.18 -4.92
N THR A 75 -6.67 14.09 -5.54
CA THR A 75 -8.10 13.88 -5.78
C THR A 75 -8.75 12.97 -4.75
N ALA A 76 -7.97 12.17 -4.03
CA ALA A 76 -8.40 11.08 -3.15
C ALA A 76 -9.15 9.94 -3.86
N ASP A 77 -9.18 9.93 -5.19
CA ASP A 77 -9.78 8.87 -5.98
C ASP A 77 -8.90 7.62 -5.99
N LEU A 78 -9.54 6.44 -6.07
CA LEU A 78 -8.83 5.18 -6.22
C LEU A 78 -8.05 5.17 -7.54
N MET A 79 -6.74 4.91 -7.47
CA MET A 79 -5.91 4.86 -8.67
C MET A 79 -6.19 3.60 -9.50
N GLU A 80 -6.43 3.76 -10.79
CA GLU A 80 -6.47 2.65 -11.71
C GLU A 80 -5.05 2.12 -11.95
N VAL A 81 -4.80 0.86 -11.57
CA VAL A 81 -3.51 0.19 -11.72
C VAL A 81 -3.61 -0.86 -12.80
N GLN A 82 -2.92 -0.67 -13.92
CA GLN A 82 -2.80 -1.67 -14.98
C GLN A 82 -1.82 -2.78 -14.60
N SER A 83 -0.73 -2.42 -13.93
CA SER A 83 0.28 -3.33 -13.43
C SER A 83 1.14 -2.64 -12.39
N GLY A 84 1.63 -3.41 -11.42
CA GLY A 84 2.56 -2.92 -10.43
C GLY A 84 3.62 -3.96 -10.11
N SER A 85 4.65 -3.54 -9.42
CA SER A 85 5.70 -4.43 -8.92
C SER A 85 5.80 -4.32 -7.41
N LEU A 86 5.96 -5.46 -6.75
CA LEU A 86 6.21 -5.55 -5.32
C LEU A 86 7.72 -5.73 -5.10
N TYR A 87 8.28 -5.00 -4.14
CA TYR A 87 9.70 -5.05 -3.81
C TYR A 87 9.90 -5.27 -2.31
N LYS A 88 11.00 -5.95 -1.94
CA LYS A 88 11.46 -5.98 -0.55
C LYS A 88 11.75 -4.57 -0.07
N THR A 89 11.27 -4.24 1.11
CA THR A 89 11.40 -2.91 1.70
C THR A 89 12.02 -3.03 3.10
N LYS A 90 12.95 -2.13 3.41
CA LYS A 90 13.52 -2.02 4.76
C LYS A 90 12.90 -0.83 5.48
N ILE A 91 12.42 -1.06 6.70
CA ILE A 91 11.99 0.02 7.60
C ILE A 91 13.25 0.73 8.11
N VAL A 92 13.32 2.03 7.90
CA VAL A 92 14.48 2.86 8.30
C VAL A 92 14.15 3.83 9.42
N ASN A 93 12.87 4.11 9.65
CA ASN A 93 12.44 4.99 10.74
C ASN A 93 11.01 4.65 11.18
N ILE A 94 10.77 4.83 12.47
CA ILE A 94 9.46 4.71 13.11
C ILE A 94 9.15 6.04 13.80
N ARG A 95 8.18 6.78 13.28
CA ARG A 95 7.64 7.94 13.97
C ARG A 95 6.57 7.46 14.95
N LYS A 96 6.83 7.65 16.24
CA LYS A 96 5.89 7.19 17.29
C LYS A 96 4.56 7.93 17.20
N GLY A 97 3.49 7.18 17.41
CA GLY A 97 2.15 7.73 17.57
C GLY A 97 1.99 8.47 18.91
N ILE A 98 1.08 9.41 18.93
CA ILE A 98 0.60 10.09 20.14
C ILE A 98 -0.92 10.08 20.14
N SER A 99 -1.55 10.39 21.27
CA SER A 99 -3.00 10.43 21.34
C SER A 99 -3.61 11.31 20.24
N GLY A 100 -4.51 10.74 19.45
CA GLY A 100 -5.18 11.40 18.32
C GLY A 100 -4.37 11.44 17.01
N THR A 101 -3.11 10.98 17.02
CA THR A 101 -2.27 10.93 15.80
C THR A 101 -1.55 9.60 15.74
N PRO A 102 -1.89 8.69 14.81
CA PRO A 102 -1.22 7.41 14.67
C PRO A 102 0.25 7.61 14.30
N GLY A 103 1.08 6.64 14.65
CA GLY A 103 2.47 6.58 14.22
C GLY A 103 2.59 6.24 12.74
N GLU A 104 3.81 6.36 12.23
CA GLU A 104 4.12 6.15 10.82
C GLU A 104 5.42 5.36 10.67
N LEU A 105 5.44 4.42 9.73
CA LEU A 105 6.62 3.68 9.32
C LEU A 105 7.20 4.32 8.05
N THR A 106 8.49 4.57 8.04
CA THR A 106 9.21 5.02 6.85
C THR A 106 10.08 3.87 6.36
N GLY A 107 9.89 3.46 5.11
CA GLY A 107 10.70 2.44 4.46
C GLY A 107 11.47 2.99 3.27
N VAL A 108 12.53 2.29 2.90
CA VAL A 108 13.28 2.52 1.66
C VAL A 108 13.08 1.35 0.73
N ILE A 109 12.65 1.65 -0.50
CA ILE A 109 12.47 0.67 -1.56
C ILE A 109 13.71 0.69 -2.43
N ASP A 110 14.39 -0.44 -2.55
CA ASP A 110 15.49 -0.62 -3.51
C ASP A 110 14.92 -1.26 -4.79
N TYR A 111 14.79 -0.46 -5.84
CA TYR A 111 14.18 -0.85 -7.12
C TYR A 111 15.05 -1.74 -8.01
N LYS A 112 16.10 -2.34 -7.46
CA LYS A 112 16.88 -3.33 -8.20
C LYS A 112 16.00 -4.51 -8.59
N LYS A 113 16.31 -5.09 -9.74
CA LYS A 113 15.53 -6.19 -10.31
C LYS A 113 15.51 -7.43 -9.39
N GLU A 114 16.61 -7.69 -8.71
CA GLU A 114 16.76 -8.78 -7.74
C GLU A 114 15.88 -8.61 -6.48
N ASN A 115 15.46 -7.39 -6.16
CA ASN A 115 14.59 -7.09 -5.01
C ASN A 115 13.10 -7.12 -5.37
N ARG A 116 12.77 -7.37 -6.64
CA ARG A 116 11.38 -7.51 -7.08
C ARG A 116 10.87 -8.88 -6.68
N ILE A 117 9.91 -8.92 -5.78
CA ILE A 117 9.37 -10.15 -5.20
C ILE A 117 8.02 -10.58 -5.79
N GLY A 118 7.34 -9.71 -6.53
CA GLY A 118 6.04 -10.04 -7.07
C GLY A 118 5.48 -8.99 -8.04
N ALA A 119 4.26 -9.25 -8.47
CA ALA A 119 3.50 -8.37 -9.36
C ALA A 119 2.14 -8.04 -8.73
N ILE A 120 1.75 -6.77 -8.81
CA ILE A 120 0.44 -6.26 -8.42
C ILE A 120 -0.45 -6.23 -9.65
N SER A 121 -1.64 -6.80 -9.56
CA SER A 121 -2.61 -6.87 -10.65
C SER A 121 -3.91 -6.12 -10.37
N ILE A 122 -4.23 -5.87 -9.10
CA ILE A 122 -5.49 -5.23 -8.68
C ILE A 122 -5.19 -4.20 -7.60
N ASN A 123 -5.78 -3.01 -7.75
CA ASN A 123 -5.95 -2.01 -6.70
C ASN A 123 -7.45 -1.79 -6.49
N SER A 124 -7.94 -2.08 -5.31
CA SER A 124 -9.36 -1.93 -4.95
C SER A 124 -9.51 -1.22 -3.61
N VAL A 125 -10.71 -0.92 -3.20
CA VAL A 125 -10.98 -0.29 -1.89
C VAL A 125 -10.60 -1.19 -0.71
N GLU A 126 -10.54 -2.51 -0.92
CA GLU A 126 -10.15 -3.49 0.10
C GLU A 126 -8.63 -3.66 0.21
N GLY A 127 -7.85 -3.21 -0.79
CA GLY A 127 -6.41 -3.35 -0.82
C GLY A 127 -5.81 -3.58 -2.20
N ILE A 128 -4.54 -3.93 -2.20
CA ILE A 128 -3.84 -4.37 -3.41
C ILE A 128 -3.68 -5.89 -3.41
N PHE A 129 -3.82 -6.48 -4.58
CA PHE A 129 -3.72 -7.93 -4.77
C PHE A 129 -2.82 -8.26 -5.96
N GLY A 130 -2.18 -9.41 -5.88
CA GLY A 130 -1.25 -9.84 -6.92
C GLY A 130 -0.67 -11.20 -6.65
N THR A 131 0.51 -11.46 -7.21
CA THR A 131 1.18 -12.77 -7.10
C THR A 131 2.65 -12.57 -6.73
N LEU A 132 3.15 -13.34 -5.76
CA LEU A 132 4.57 -13.44 -5.48
C LEU A 132 5.28 -14.35 -6.52
N SER A 133 6.59 -14.16 -6.66
CA SER A 133 7.43 -15.14 -7.32
C SER A 133 7.45 -16.44 -6.52
N GLN A 134 7.67 -17.58 -7.18
CA GLN A 134 7.74 -18.87 -6.47
C GLN A 134 8.88 -18.89 -5.46
N GLU A 135 10.03 -18.32 -5.82
CA GLU A 135 11.20 -18.22 -4.96
C GLU A 135 10.90 -17.51 -3.62
N GLU A 136 10.21 -16.36 -3.70
CA GLU A 136 9.83 -15.59 -2.51
C GLU A 136 8.73 -16.26 -1.69
N ALA A 137 7.77 -16.89 -2.35
CA ALA A 137 6.73 -17.65 -1.66
C ALA A 137 7.31 -18.84 -0.87
N ASP A 138 8.32 -19.50 -1.44
CA ASP A 138 9.03 -20.61 -0.77
C ASP A 138 9.90 -20.13 0.41
N GLU A 139 10.37 -18.87 0.38
CA GLU A 139 11.10 -18.26 1.51
C GLU A 139 10.18 -17.91 2.69
N ILE A 140 8.90 -17.63 2.44
CA ILE A 140 7.92 -17.34 3.49
C ILE A 140 7.54 -18.65 4.17
N GLN A 141 8.32 -19.02 5.19
CA GLN A 141 8.08 -20.21 5.98
C GLN A 141 7.09 -19.92 7.11
N GLY A 142 6.11 -20.79 7.27
CA GLY A 142 5.16 -20.71 8.37
C GLY A 142 4.07 -21.76 8.24
N GLU A 143 3.43 -22.07 9.34
CA GLU A 143 2.23 -22.90 9.33
C GLU A 143 1.05 -22.07 8.83
N ALA A 144 0.30 -22.61 7.87
CA ALA A 144 -0.89 -21.94 7.36
C ALA A 144 -1.94 -21.80 8.49
N LEU A 145 -2.38 -20.58 8.70
CA LEU A 145 -3.43 -20.29 9.67
C LEU A 145 -4.80 -20.37 8.99
N PRO A 146 -5.81 -20.93 9.66
CA PRO A 146 -7.18 -20.93 9.16
C PRO A 146 -7.68 -19.49 9.07
N VAL A 147 -8.44 -19.18 8.01
CA VAL A 147 -9.07 -17.86 7.85
C VAL A 147 -10.16 -17.71 8.92
N GLY A 148 -10.01 -16.70 9.76
CA GLY A 148 -11.05 -16.31 10.72
C GLY A 148 -12.20 -15.61 10.01
N LEU A 149 -13.42 -16.11 10.21
CA LEU A 149 -14.62 -15.49 9.66
C LEU A 149 -15.08 -14.33 10.55
N LYS A 150 -15.72 -13.33 9.93
CA LYS A 150 -16.26 -12.13 10.61
C LYS A 150 -17.05 -12.48 11.88
N GLN A 151 -17.85 -13.57 11.84
CA GLN A 151 -18.70 -14.02 12.94
C GLN A 151 -17.93 -14.68 14.09
N GLU A 152 -16.67 -15.07 13.85
CA GLU A 152 -15.83 -15.75 14.83
C GLU A 152 -14.99 -14.78 15.65
N VAL A 153 -14.87 -13.53 15.17
CA VAL A 153 -14.13 -12.48 15.88
C VAL A 153 -14.78 -12.17 17.22
N LYS A 154 -14.00 -12.21 18.31
CA LYS A 154 -14.46 -11.96 19.68
C LYS A 154 -13.65 -10.86 20.34
N LYS A 155 -14.24 -10.19 21.33
CA LYS A 155 -13.52 -9.27 22.21
C LYS A 155 -12.55 -10.04 23.11
N GLY A 156 -11.43 -9.43 23.45
CA GLY A 156 -10.43 -9.99 24.33
C GLY A 156 -9.03 -9.98 23.73
N GLU A 157 -8.15 -10.78 24.29
CA GLU A 157 -6.75 -10.87 23.88
C GLU A 157 -6.64 -11.43 22.45
N ALA A 158 -5.76 -10.81 21.68
CA ALA A 158 -5.41 -11.20 20.32
C ALA A 158 -3.95 -10.83 20.03
N GLN A 159 -3.46 -11.21 18.87
CA GLN A 159 -2.10 -10.92 18.46
C GLN A 159 -2.06 -10.31 17.08
N ILE A 160 -1.07 -9.44 16.86
CA ILE A 160 -0.72 -8.91 15.56
C ILE A 160 0.71 -9.32 15.21
N LEU A 161 0.93 -9.57 13.92
CA LEU A 161 2.26 -9.79 13.37
C LEU A 161 2.78 -8.50 12.76
N SER A 162 4.05 -8.19 13.02
CA SER A 162 4.70 -7.04 12.37
C SER A 162 6.21 -7.22 12.29
N CYS A 163 6.80 -6.69 11.20
CA CYS A 163 8.24 -6.73 10.93
C CYS A 163 8.86 -5.39 11.33
N LEU A 164 8.86 -5.06 12.61
CA LEU A 164 9.40 -3.80 13.15
C LEU A 164 10.85 -3.92 13.65
N GLU A 165 11.42 -5.11 13.59
CA GLU A 165 12.82 -5.33 13.94
C GLU A 165 13.76 -4.89 12.81
N GLU A 166 15.00 -4.53 13.15
CA GLU A 166 15.99 -4.05 12.16
C GLU A 166 16.34 -5.13 11.13
N ASP A 167 16.27 -6.40 11.52
CA ASP A 167 16.48 -7.54 10.63
C ASP A 167 15.24 -7.88 9.76
N GLY A 168 14.12 -7.17 9.99
CA GLY A 168 12.87 -7.41 9.30
C GLY A 168 12.15 -8.70 9.70
N ALA A 169 12.59 -9.39 10.77
CA ALA A 169 11.96 -10.61 11.23
C ALA A 169 10.55 -10.34 11.79
N PRO A 170 9.54 -11.15 11.39
CA PRO A 170 8.19 -10.99 11.90
C PRO A 170 8.11 -11.36 13.39
N GLN A 171 7.47 -10.50 14.17
CA GLN A 171 7.25 -10.68 15.61
C GLN A 171 5.77 -10.58 15.95
N LEU A 172 5.33 -11.39 16.90
CA LEU A 172 4.00 -11.35 17.48
C LEU A 172 3.93 -10.34 18.63
N TYR A 173 2.92 -9.50 18.59
CA TYR A 173 2.64 -8.51 19.63
C TYR A 173 1.21 -8.67 20.14
N THR A 174 1.04 -8.59 21.46
CA THR A 174 -0.27 -8.74 22.10
C THR A 174 -1.08 -7.46 22.01
N ILE A 175 -2.34 -7.62 21.70
CA ILE A 175 -3.36 -6.55 21.67
C ILE A 175 -4.61 -7.01 22.40
N GLU A 176 -5.53 -6.10 22.65
CA GLU A 176 -6.87 -6.41 23.11
C GLU A 176 -7.92 -5.86 22.16
N ILE A 177 -8.85 -6.70 21.69
CA ILE A 177 -10.01 -6.29 20.93
C ILE A 177 -11.05 -5.71 21.88
N LYS A 178 -11.27 -4.40 21.82
CA LYS A 178 -12.17 -3.66 22.72
C LYS A 178 -13.60 -3.62 22.22
N ALA A 179 -13.79 -3.39 20.93
CA ALA A 179 -15.10 -3.30 20.33
C ALA A 179 -15.12 -3.90 18.92
N LEU A 180 -16.31 -4.34 18.52
CA LEU A 180 -16.60 -4.88 17.19
C LEU A 180 -17.77 -4.09 16.60
N HIS A 181 -17.59 -3.56 15.41
CA HIS A 181 -18.55 -2.75 14.65
C HIS A 181 -18.85 -3.43 13.32
N LEU A 182 -19.27 -4.70 13.40
CA LEU A 182 -19.38 -5.60 12.24
C LEU A 182 -20.62 -5.35 11.38
N ASP A 183 -21.55 -4.51 11.83
CA ASP A 183 -22.84 -4.27 11.18
C ASP A 183 -22.84 -3.02 10.28
N HIS A 184 -21.71 -2.35 10.14
CA HIS A 184 -21.63 -1.07 9.44
C HIS A 184 -20.89 -1.20 8.12
N ASP A 185 -21.31 -0.41 7.15
CA ASP A 185 -20.70 -0.29 5.82
C ASP A 185 -19.29 0.37 5.85
N ASN A 186 -18.78 0.67 7.05
CA ASN A 186 -17.46 1.27 7.21
C ASN A 186 -16.38 0.20 7.33
N ILE A 187 -15.79 -0.17 6.20
CA ILE A 187 -14.74 -1.17 6.05
C ILE A 187 -13.54 -0.92 6.99
N ASN A 188 -13.24 0.34 7.28
CA ASN A 188 -12.04 0.73 8.03
C ASN A 188 -12.22 0.82 9.55
N ARG A 189 -13.38 0.47 10.10
CA ARG A 189 -13.68 0.58 11.55
C ARG A 189 -14.39 -0.65 12.12
N GLY A 190 -14.18 -1.82 11.54
CA GLY A 190 -14.85 -3.05 11.96
C GLY A 190 -14.38 -3.57 13.32
N ILE A 191 -13.08 -3.43 13.63
CA ILE A 191 -12.47 -3.94 14.86
C ILE A 191 -11.72 -2.79 15.54
N GLU A 192 -12.06 -2.50 16.80
CA GLU A 192 -11.35 -1.55 17.65
C GLU A 192 -10.38 -2.30 18.55
N ILE A 193 -9.09 -1.96 18.45
CA ILE A 193 -8.03 -2.63 19.18
C ILE A 193 -7.26 -1.66 20.08
N GLN A 194 -6.70 -2.20 21.15
CA GLN A 194 -5.75 -1.53 22.03
C GLN A 194 -4.46 -2.32 22.06
N VAL A 195 -3.32 -1.68 21.80
CA VAL A 195 -2.01 -2.29 21.98
C VAL A 195 -1.75 -2.48 23.47
N THR A 196 -1.41 -3.70 23.87
CA THR A 196 -1.08 -4.07 25.26
C THR A 196 0.37 -4.54 25.42
N ASP A 197 1.04 -4.88 24.31
CA ASP A 197 2.45 -5.29 24.31
C ASP A 197 3.37 -4.08 24.56
N GLU A 198 4.13 -4.12 25.65
CA GLU A 198 5.05 -3.04 26.03
C GLU A 198 6.15 -2.82 24.99
N ARG A 199 6.65 -3.87 24.34
CA ARG A 199 7.68 -3.76 23.29
C ARG A 199 7.16 -2.96 22.10
N LEU A 200 5.90 -3.19 21.69
CA LEU A 200 5.27 -2.45 20.62
C LEU A 200 5.02 -1.00 21.03
N LEU A 201 4.52 -0.77 22.25
CA LEU A 201 4.29 0.58 22.78
C LEU A 201 5.58 1.39 22.87
N GLU A 202 6.68 0.78 23.32
CA GLU A 202 7.99 1.44 23.35
C GLU A 202 8.50 1.83 21.98
N LYS A 203 8.32 0.97 20.97
CA LYS A 203 8.77 1.23 19.60
C LYS A 203 7.92 2.24 18.86
N THR A 204 6.62 2.12 18.97
CA THR A 204 5.66 2.82 18.08
C THR A 204 4.82 3.87 18.78
N GLY A 205 4.78 3.89 20.11
CA GLY A 205 3.89 4.76 20.89
C GLY A 205 2.42 4.33 20.84
N GLY A 206 2.11 3.19 20.24
CA GLY A 206 0.76 2.66 20.06
C GLY A 206 0.56 2.07 18.66
N ILE A 207 -0.59 2.38 18.03
CA ILE A 207 -0.88 1.92 16.67
C ILE A 207 -0.06 2.72 15.65
N VAL A 208 0.52 1.99 14.70
CA VAL A 208 1.11 2.52 13.47
C VAL A 208 0.37 1.92 12.28
N GLN A 209 0.40 2.61 11.14
CA GLN A 209 -0.09 2.05 9.88
C GLN A 209 0.79 0.86 9.47
N GLY A 210 0.18 -0.19 8.94
CA GLY A 210 0.90 -1.36 8.43
C GLY A 210 1.04 -2.52 9.43
N LEU A 211 0.25 -2.55 10.50
CA LEU A 211 0.13 -3.73 11.37
C LEU A 211 -0.93 -4.69 10.81
N SER A 212 -0.62 -5.98 10.80
CA SER A 212 -1.53 -7.04 10.35
C SER A 212 -2.03 -7.88 11.52
N LEU A 213 -3.36 -8.00 11.65
CA LEU A 213 -4.00 -8.83 12.67
C LEU A 213 -4.02 -10.29 12.20
N ILE A 214 -3.36 -11.21 12.92
CA ILE A 214 -3.23 -12.61 12.49
C ILE A 214 -3.77 -13.64 13.48
N HIS A 215 -4.00 -13.25 14.72
CA HIS A 215 -4.49 -14.19 15.74
C HIS A 215 -5.56 -13.54 16.60
N ILE A 216 -6.71 -14.18 16.66
CA ILE A 216 -7.87 -13.68 17.41
C ILE A 216 -8.33 -14.77 18.38
#